data_29be3d78f5295420b657b7d35c989d42
#
_entry.id   29be3d78f5295420b657b7d35c989d42
#
_cell.length_a   1.000
_cell.length_b   1.000
_cell.length_c   1.000
_cell.angle_alpha   90.00
_cell.angle_beta   90.00
_cell.angle_gamma   90.00
#
_symmetry.space_group_name_H-M   'P 1'
#
loop_
_entity.id
_entity.type
_entity.pdbx_description
1 polymer ?
#
loop_
_entity_poly.entity_id
_entity_poly.type
_entity_poly.pdbx_seq_one_letter_code
_entity_poly.pdbx_strand_id
1 'polypeptide(L)'
;MALTQYYTATSLDGFIADPDNSLGWLFTRDQEKDGPQNYGAFIAEVGALAMGSTTYEWILDHEFAGKDPADWKWPYDVPCWVFTHRQLAVVPDAHVEFTSADVATVHQAMVDAAGNGNVWVVGGGDLAGQFADAGLLDEVIVSIAPVTLGGGAPLLPRRIELRLDELGRNGDFVTAKFSVVRSDA
;
A
#
# COMPACT_ATOMS: atom_id res chain seq x y z
N MET A 1 6.81 3.82 -18.66
CA MET A 1 6.79 2.45 -18.12
C MET A 1 6.15 2.54 -16.75
N ALA A 2 5.13 1.74 -16.45
CA ALA A 2 4.49 1.74 -15.15
C ALA A 2 5.51 1.43 -14.04
N LEU A 3 5.49 2.17 -12.95
CA LEU A 3 6.28 1.91 -11.76
C LEU A 3 5.44 1.08 -10.77
N THR A 4 6.09 0.21 -10.03
CA THR A 4 5.49 -0.47 -8.87
C THR A 4 5.94 0.23 -7.60
N GLN A 5 4.99 0.85 -6.91
CA GLN A 5 5.23 1.76 -5.80
C GLN A 5 4.60 1.23 -4.51
N TYR A 6 5.35 1.24 -3.42
CA TYR A 6 4.81 1.02 -2.09
C TYR A 6 4.63 2.37 -1.40
N TYR A 7 3.37 2.84 -1.36
CA TYR A 7 3.00 4.09 -0.70
C TYR A 7 2.23 3.79 0.58
N THR A 8 2.73 4.26 1.73
CA THR A 8 2.12 3.98 3.03
C THR A 8 2.49 5.01 4.09
N ALA A 9 1.73 5.05 5.19
CA ALA A 9 2.15 5.71 6.42
C ALA A 9 2.82 4.71 7.37
N THR A 10 3.73 5.19 8.20
CA THR A 10 4.44 4.39 9.19
C THR A 10 4.66 5.17 10.48
N SER A 11 4.78 4.45 11.61
CA SER A 11 5.30 5.02 12.85
C SER A 11 6.80 5.32 12.72
N LEU A 12 7.35 6.12 13.65
CA LEU A 12 8.76 6.44 13.69
C LEU A 12 9.65 5.19 13.87
N ASP A 13 9.14 4.17 14.54
CA ASP A 13 9.83 2.89 14.79
C ASP A 13 9.48 1.81 13.73
N GLY A 14 8.85 2.18 12.59
CA GLY A 14 8.76 1.35 11.40
C GLY A 14 7.61 0.35 11.38
N PHE A 15 6.46 0.67 11.96
CA PHE A 15 5.25 -0.15 11.88
C PHE A 15 4.14 0.55 11.10
N ILE A 16 3.39 -0.18 10.28
CA ILE A 16 2.25 0.32 9.49
C ILE A 16 0.91 0.10 10.18
N ALA A 17 0.83 -0.75 11.19
CA ALA A 17 -0.30 -0.96 12.07
C ALA A 17 0.20 -1.36 13.45
N ASP A 18 -0.57 -1.10 14.50
CA ASP A 18 -0.25 -1.52 15.85
C ASP A 18 -0.45 -3.04 16.06
N PRO A 19 -0.15 -3.61 17.25
CA PRO A 19 -0.33 -5.04 17.50
C PRO A 19 -1.77 -5.55 17.32
N ASP A 20 -2.76 -4.67 17.42
CA ASP A 20 -4.18 -4.98 17.22
C ASP A 20 -4.64 -4.74 15.77
N ASN A 21 -3.71 -4.50 14.85
CA ASN A 21 -3.94 -4.10 13.44
C ASN A 21 -4.74 -2.80 13.30
N SER A 22 -4.70 -1.92 14.29
CA SER A 22 -5.37 -0.62 14.27
C SER A 22 -4.50 0.45 13.60
N LEU A 23 -5.17 1.38 12.91
CA LEU A 23 -4.59 2.61 12.36
C LEU A 23 -5.04 3.85 13.14
N GLY A 24 -5.61 3.70 14.35
CA GLY A 24 -6.10 4.82 15.15
C GLY A 24 -5.06 5.91 15.40
N TRP A 25 -3.79 5.52 15.53
CA TRP A 25 -2.65 6.43 15.68
C TRP A 25 -2.43 7.34 14.46
N LEU A 26 -2.83 6.91 13.27
CA LEU A 26 -2.68 7.64 12.01
C LEU A 26 -3.75 8.74 11.87
N PHE A 27 -5.00 8.41 12.18
CA PHE A 27 -6.15 9.30 11.99
C PHE A 27 -6.22 10.48 12.95
N THR A 28 -5.35 10.53 13.95
CA THR A 28 -5.22 11.64 14.89
C THR A 28 -4.20 12.68 14.45
N ARG A 29 -3.62 12.57 13.25
CA ARG A 29 -2.55 13.42 12.74
C ARG A 29 -3.05 14.33 11.64
N ASP A 30 -2.54 15.55 11.62
CA ASP A 30 -2.85 16.52 10.59
C ASP A 30 -2.01 16.30 9.34
N GLN A 31 -2.65 16.37 8.18
CA GLN A 31 -2.01 16.28 6.87
C GLN A 31 -2.60 17.35 5.94
N GLU A 32 -1.74 18.07 5.23
CA GLU A 32 -2.14 19.07 4.24
C GLU A 32 -2.49 18.38 2.92
N LYS A 33 -3.63 18.73 2.33
CA LYS A 33 -4.12 18.13 1.07
C LYS A 33 -3.16 18.31 -0.10
N ASP A 34 -2.47 19.45 -0.14
CA ASP A 34 -1.54 19.82 -1.22
C ASP A 34 -0.08 19.75 -0.76
N GLY A 35 0.19 19.14 0.38
CA GLY A 35 1.54 18.97 0.92
C GLY A 35 2.36 17.95 0.12
N PRO A 36 3.68 17.89 0.36
CA PRO A 36 4.55 16.90 -0.27
C PRO A 36 4.06 15.46 -0.05
N GLN A 37 4.15 14.63 -1.09
CA GLN A 37 3.73 13.22 -1.08
C GLN A 37 2.27 13.02 -0.63
N ASN A 38 1.37 13.98 -0.95
CA ASN A 38 -0.04 13.88 -0.58
C ASN A 38 -0.74 12.75 -1.35
N TYR A 39 -1.74 12.17 -0.68
CA TYR A 39 -2.50 11.04 -1.22
C TYR A 39 -3.24 11.39 -2.52
N GLY A 40 -3.80 12.61 -2.64
CA GLY A 40 -4.57 13.02 -3.82
C GLY A 40 -3.74 13.04 -5.11
N ALA A 41 -2.52 13.57 -5.05
CA ALA A 41 -1.60 13.55 -6.18
C ALA A 41 -1.11 12.13 -6.49
N PHE A 42 -0.83 11.32 -5.46
CA PHE A 42 -0.38 9.96 -5.63
C PHE A 42 -1.45 9.08 -6.30
N ILE A 43 -2.68 9.06 -5.77
CA ILE A 43 -3.75 8.18 -6.28
C ILE A 43 -4.17 8.51 -7.70
N ALA A 44 -4.02 9.76 -8.14
CA ALA A 44 -4.32 10.18 -9.51
C ALA A 44 -3.41 9.51 -10.57
N GLU A 45 -2.25 9.02 -10.16
CA GLU A 45 -1.29 8.33 -11.04
C GLU A 45 -1.39 6.80 -10.94
N VAL A 46 -2.26 6.27 -10.07
CA VAL A 46 -2.43 4.83 -9.88
C VAL A 46 -3.38 4.24 -10.91
N GLY A 47 -2.98 3.15 -11.55
CA GLY A 47 -3.78 2.41 -12.53
C GLY A 47 -4.13 0.98 -12.09
N ALA A 48 -3.46 0.43 -11.08
CA ALA A 48 -3.76 -0.88 -10.51
C ALA A 48 -3.32 -0.97 -9.05
N LEU A 49 -3.95 -1.86 -8.28
CA LEU A 49 -3.69 -2.08 -6.86
C LEU A 49 -3.25 -3.50 -6.57
N ALA A 50 -2.35 -3.65 -5.60
CA ALA A 50 -2.00 -4.92 -4.99
C ALA A 50 -2.10 -4.82 -3.47
N MET A 51 -2.77 -5.77 -2.81
CA MET A 51 -2.85 -5.81 -1.36
C MET A 51 -2.92 -7.23 -0.82
N GLY A 52 -2.51 -7.41 0.42
CA GLY A 52 -2.71 -8.66 1.16
C GLY A 52 -4.10 -8.74 1.76
N SER A 53 -4.49 -9.96 2.17
CA SER A 53 -5.79 -10.23 2.78
C SER A 53 -6.09 -9.39 4.01
N THR A 54 -5.11 -9.13 4.88
CA THR A 54 -5.30 -8.32 6.08
C THR A 54 -5.65 -6.88 5.74
N THR A 55 -4.98 -6.28 4.72
CA THR A 55 -5.29 -4.93 4.24
C THR A 55 -6.70 -4.89 3.62
N TYR A 56 -7.06 -5.90 2.85
CA TYR A 56 -8.40 -6.00 2.26
C TYR A 56 -9.48 -6.08 3.34
N GLU A 57 -9.34 -6.97 4.32
CA GLU A 57 -10.28 -7.12 5.44
C GLU A 57 -10.38 -5.83 6.26
N TRP A 58 -9.25 -5.15 6.50
CA TRP A 58 -9.27 -3.85 7.18
C TRP A 58 -10.10 -2.80 6.42
N ILE A 59 -10.00 -2.76 5.08
CA ILE A 59 -10.83 -1.87 4.25
C ILE A 59 -12.31 -2.24 4.40
N LEU A 60 -12.66 -3.54 4.37
CA LEU A 60 -14.04 -3.97 4.56
C LEU A 60 -14.58 -3.52 5.91
N ASP A 61 -13.82 -3.71 6.98
CA ASP A 61 -14.23 -3.35 8.34
C ASP A 61 -14.34 -1.82 8.51
N HIS A 62 -13.43 -1.06 7.89
CA HIS A 62 -13.41 0.40 8.01
C HIS A 62 -14.52 1.07 7.20
N GLU A 63 -14.71 0.63 5.95
CA GLU A 63 -15.65 1.27 5.02
C GLU A 63 -17.09 0.78 5.18
N PHE A 64 -17.27 -0.48 5.64
CA PHE A 64 -18.56 -1.15 5.55
C PHE A 64 -19.11 -1.63 6.89
N ALA A 65 -18.45 -1.37 8.01
CA ALA A 65 -18.96 -1.74 9.33
C ALA A 65 -20.41 -1.28 9.53
N GLY A 66 -21.29 -2.24 9.82
CA GLY A 66 -22.72 -1.99 10.06
C GLY A 66 -23.57 -1.73 8.81
N LYS A 67 -23.01 -1.83 7.60
CA LYS A 67 -23.74 -1.72 6.33
C LYS A 67 -24.16 -3.10 5.83
N ASP A 68 -25.29 -3.17 5.10
CA ASP A 68 -25.67 -4.38 4.37
C ASP A 68 -24.64 -4.66 3.26
N PRO A 69 -24.18 -5.90 3.05
CA PRO A 69 -23.26 -6.24 1.97
C PRO A 69 -23.73 -5.82 0.57
N ALA A 70 -25.05 -5.72 0.35
CA ALA A 70 -25.61 -5.24 -0.91
C ALA A 70 -25.36 -3.73 -1.15
N ASP A 71 -25.06 -2.97 -0.10
CA ASP A 71 -24.79 -1.54 -0.15
C ASP A 71 -23.28 -1.22 -0.16
N TRP A 72 -22.43 -2.23 -0.15
CA TRP A 72 -20.98 -2.04 -0.18
C TRP A 72 -20.54 -1.46 -1.52
N LYS A 73 -19.71 -0.41 -1.47
CA LYS A 73 -19.11 0.20 -2.66
C LYS A 73 -17.60 0.25 -2.48
N TRP A 74 -16.90 -0.48 -3.33
CA TRP A 74 -15.45 -0.50 -3.32
C TRP A 74 -14.88 0.92 -3.52
N PRO A 75 -13.89 1.37 -2.71
CA PRO A 75 -13.42 2.75 -2.74
C PRO A 75 -12.50 3.09 -3.92
N TYR A 76 -12.17 2.12 -4.77
CA TYR A 76 -11.24 2.32 -5.89
C TYR A 76 -11.88 1.92 -7.22
N ASP A 77 -11.65 2.74 -8.25
CA ASP A 77 -12.17 2.52 -9.61
C ASP A 77 -11.20 1.69 -10.50
N VAL A 78 -10.00 1.41 -10.00
CA VAL A 78 -8.95 0.65 -10.72
C VAL A 78 -8.92 -0.81 -10.30
N PRO A 79 -8.43 -1.73 -11.18
CA PRO A 79 -8.29 -3.14 -10.84
C PRO A 79 -7.42 -3.37 -9.61
N CYS A 80 -7.82 -4.32 -8.77
CA CYS A 80 -7.16 -4.67 -7.53
C CYS A 80 -6.90 -6.17 -7.43
N TRP A 81 -5.66 -6.57 -7.16
CA TRP A 81 -5.29 -7.94 -6.83
C TRP A 81 -5.12 -8.10 -5.33
N VAL A 82 -5.89 -9.04 -4.77
CA VAL A 82 -5.80 -9.41 -3.35
C VAL A 82 -5.10 -10.74 -3.22
N PHE A 83 -3.88 -10.70 -2.67
CA PHE A 83 -3.06 -11.90 -2.43
C PHE A 83 -3.54 -12.63 -1.19
N THR A 84 -4.07 -13.84 -1.38
CA THR A 84 -4.66 -14.63 -0.29
C THR A 84 -4.77 -16.11 -0.65
N HIS A 85 -4.65 -16.97 0.37
CA HIS A 85 -5.05 -18.39 0.31
C HIS A 85 -6.42 -18.64 0.97
N ARG A 86 -7.07 -17.57 1.44
CA ARG A 86 -8.36 -17.63 2.14
C ARG A 86 -9.51 -17.24 1.21
N GLN A 87 -10.70 -17.71 1.52
CA GLN A 87 -11.93 -17.18 0.93
C GLN A 87 -12.34 -15.94 1.73
N LEU A 88 -12.46 -14.82 1.06
CA LEU A 88 -12.84 -13.54 1.63
C LEU A 88 -14.19 -13.08 1.09
N ALA A 89 -14.86 -12.18 1.81
CA ALA A 89 -16.09 -11.55 1.33
C ALA A 89 -15.81 -10.75 0.05
N VAL A 90 -16.74 -10.82 -0.90
CA VAL A 90 -16.63 -10.12 -2.19
C VAL A 90 -17.47 -8.85 -2.12
N VAL A 91 -16.90 -7.71 -2.51
CA VAL A 91 -17.65 -6.47 -2.67
C VAL A 91 -18.35 -6.50 -4.03
N PRO A 92 -19.68 -6.28 -4.09
CA PRO A 92 -20.41 -6.25 -5.36
C PRO A 92 -19.83 -5.22 -6.34
N ASP A 93 -19.80 -5.58 -7.62
CA ASP A 93 -19.35 -4.73 -8.73
C ASP A 93 -17.91 -4.16 -8.60
N ALA A 94 -17.11 -4.66 -7.64
CA ALA A 94 -15.72 -4.29 -7.48
C ALA A 94 -14.81 -5.01 -8.50
N HIS A 95 -13.85 -4.28 -9.06
CA HIS A 95 -12.80 -4.86 -9.91
C HIS A 95 -11.70 -5.48 -9.03
N VAL A 96 -12.06 -6.51 -8.24
CA VAL A 96 -11.16 -7.21 -7.31
C VAL A 96 -10.95 -8.65 -7.76
N GLU A 97 -9.68 -9.02 -7.95
CA GLU A 97 -9.25 -10.37 -8.27
C GLU A 97 -8.52 -10.97 -7.05
N PHE A 98 -8.99 -12.13 -6.57
CA PHE A 98 -8.31 -12.87 -5.50
C PHE A 98 -7.34 -13.88 -6.12
N THR A 99 -6.10 -13.87 -5.66
CA THR A 99 -5.06 -14.75 -6.18
C THR A 99 -4.24 -15.38 -5.05
N SER A 100 -3.84 -16.64 -5.25
CA SER A 100 -2.84 -17.34 -4.42
C SER A 100 -1.52 -17.54 -5.15
N ALA A 101 -1.40 -17.01 -6.39
CA ALA A 101 -0.17 -17.01 -7.14
C ALA A 101 0.88 -16.09 -6.51
N ASP A 102 2.15 -16.31 -6.80
CA ASP A 102 3.22 -15.39 -6.41
C ASP A 102 3.15 -14.06 -7.19
N VAL A 103 3.76 -13.02 -6.65
CA VAL A 103 3.74 -11.67 -7.23
C VAL A 103 4.36 -11.63 -8.62
N ALA A 104 5.38 -12.44 -8.90
CA ALA A 104 6.06 -12.46 -10.19
C ALA A 104 5.14 -13.00 -11.30
N THR A 105 4.28 -13.95 -10.97
CA THR A 105 3.33 -14.55 -11.92
C THR A 105 2.28 -13.56 -12.38
N VAL A 106 1.80 -12.68 -11.49
CA VAL A 106 0.65 -11.79 -11.80
C VAL A 106 1.06 -10.34 -12.09
N HIS A 107 2.31 -9.97 -11.83
CA HIS A 107 2.77 -8.58 -11.97
C HIS A 107 2.56 -8.00 -13.38
N GLN A 108 2.83 -8.78 -14.44
CA GLN A 108 2.65 -8.30 -15.80
C GLN A 108 1.18 -7.96 -16.08
N ALA A 109 0.24 -8.76 -15.60
CA ALA A 109 -1.19 -8.47 -15.73
C ALA A 109 -1.59 -7.17 -15.01
N MET A 110 -0.97 -6.88 -13.83
CA MET A 110 -1.17 -5.61 -13.13
C MET A 110 -0.65 -4.43 -13.94
N VAL A 111 0.55 -4.54 -14.50
CA VAL A 111 1.17 -3.51 -15.34
C VAL A 111 0.31 -3.25 -16.60
N ASP A 112 -0.17 -4.29 -17.24
CA ASP A 112 -1.03 -4.18 -18.42
C ASP A 112 -2.37 -3.50 -18.07
N ALA A 113 -2.97 -3.86 -16.94
CA ALA A 113 -4.20 -3.27 -16.45
C ALA A 113 -4.02 -1.81 -15.99
N ALA A 114 -2.86 -1.47 -15.44
CA ALA A 114 -2.53 -0.11 -15.03
C ALA A 114 -2.46 0.87 -16.21
N GLY A 115 -2.23 0.39 -17.43
CA GLY A 115 -2.18 1.20 -18.64
C GLY A 115 -1.07 2.25 -18.58
N ASN A 116 -1.46 3.53 -18.46
CA ASN A 116 -0.51 4.63 -18.31
C ASN A 116 -0.20 4.96 -16.84
N GLY A 117 -0.90 4.35 -15.90
CA GLY A 117 -0.71 4.55 -14.47
C GLY A 117 0.34 3.61 -13.86
N ASN A 118 0.53 3.75 -12.55
CA ASN A 118 1.44 2.94 -11.76
C ASN A 118 0.69 1.81 -11.02
N VAL A 119 1.43 0.80 -10.59
CA VAL A 119 0.93 -0.25 -9.68
C VAL A 119 1.20 0.19 -8.24
N TRP A 120 0.16 0.33 -7.43
CA TRP A 120 0.29 0.65 -6.02
C TRP A 120 0.20 -0.62 -5.16
N VAL A 121 1.28 -0.96 -4.48
CA VAL A 121 1.24 -1.92 -3.37
C VAL A 121 0.70 -1.19 -2.14
N VAL A 122 -0.57 -1.42 -1.83
CA VAL A 122 -1.28 -0.76 -0.71
C VAL A 122 -0.74 -1.25 0.63
N GLY A 123 -0.43 -2.52 0.70
CA GLY A 123 0.08 -3.19 1.90
C GLY A 123 -0.29 -4.67 1.95
N GLY A 124 0.20 -5.48 2.95
CA GLY A 124 1.14 -5.12 4.02
C GLY A 124 2.60 -5.15 3.58
N GLY A 125 3.43 -4.83 4.56
CA GLY A 125 4.88 -4.75 4.33
C GLY A 125 5.52 -6.04 3.84
N ASP A 126 5.00 -7.22 4.24
CA ASP A 126 5.50 -8.49 3.72
C ASP A 126 5.19 -8.66 2.23
N LEU A 127 4.01 -8.24 1.77
CA LEU A 127 3.69 -8.25 0.34
C LEU A 127 4.61 -7.30 -0.44
N ALA A 128 4.84 -6.09 0.05
CA ALA A 128 5.82 -5.17 -0.55
C ALA A 128 7.22 -5.79 -0.60
N GLY A 129 7.59 -6.53 0.45
CA GLY A 129 8.83 -7.32 0.50
C GLY A 129 8.91 -8.39 -0.59
N GLN A 130 7.81 -9.08 -0.89
CA GLN A 130 7.77 -10.08 -1.97
C GLN A 130 7.97 -9.43 -3.35
N PHE A 131 7.39 -8.26 -3.60
CA PHE A 131 7.68 -7.49 -4.82
C PHE A 131 9.15 -7.09 -4.91
N ALA A 132 9.75 -6.68 -3.79
CA ALA A 132 11.16 -6.34 -3.75
C ALA A 132 12.07 -7.56 -3.99
N ASP A 133 11.78 -8.70 -3.33
CA ASP A 133 12.53 -9.97 -3.50
C ASP A 133 12.47 -10.45 -4.96
N ALA A 134 11.37 -10.20 -5.66
CA ALA A 134 11.20 -10.50 -7.08
C ALA A 134 11.83 -9.46 -8.03
N GLY A 135 12.44 -8.38 -7.51
CA GLY A 135 13.00 -7.28 -8.29
C GLY A 135 11.95 -6.42 -9.00
N LEU A 136 10.72 -6.43 -8.51
CA LEU A 136 9.56 -5.76 -9.12
C LEU A 136 9.17 -4.45 -8.43
N LEU A 137 9.65 -4.18 -7.22
CA LEU A 137 9.41 -2.91 -6.52
C LEU A 137 10.37 -1.85 -7.03
N ASP A 138 9.85 -0.69 -7.43
CA ASP A 138 10.65 0.43 -7.96
C ASP A 138 10.84 1.53 -6.91
N GLU A 139 9.77 1.87 -6.16
CA GLU A 139 9.78 3.00 -5.25
C GLU A 139 9.10 2.66 -3.91
N VAL A 140 9.62 3.25 -2.85
CA VAL A 140 9.02 3.27 -1.51
C VAL A 140 8.75 4.70 -1.13
N ILE A 141 7.48 5.03 -0.86
CA ILE A 141 7.01 6.37 -0.50
C ILE A 141 6.38 6.28 0.88
N VAL A 142 6.91 7.01 1.85
CA VAL A 142 6.47 6.91 3.24
C VAL A 142 6.11 8.26 3.84
N SER A 143 5.04 8.24 4.63
CA SER A 143 4.68 9.32 5.55
C SER A 143 4.93 8.84 6.98
N ILE A 144 5.98 9.34 7.63
CA ILE A 144 6.39 8.94 8.98
C ILE A 144 5.67 9.81 10.00
N ALA A 145 4.80 9.19 10.79
CA ALA A 145 4.09 9.86 11.88
C ALA A 145 5.00 10.04 13.12
N PRO A 146 4.84 11.12 13.89
CA PRO A 146 5.59 11.37 15.13
C PRO A 146 5.05 10.51 16.29
N VAL A 147 5.12 9.20 16.16
CA VAL A 147 4.64 8.21 17.14
C VAL A 147 5.51 6.94 17.05
N THR A 148 5.72 6.27 18.16
CA THR A 148 6.27 4.92 18.22
C THR A 148 5.18 3.96 18.69
N LEU A 149 5.11 2.78 18.10
CA LEU A 149 4.11 1.75 18.42
C LEU A 149 4.71 0.63 19.28
N GLY A 150 6.03 0.42 19.25
CA GLY A 150 6.72 -0.60 20.01
C GLY A 150 6.51 -2.03 19.49
N GLY A 151 5.69 -2.20 18.46
CA GLY A 151 5.34 -3.48 17.83
C GLY A 151 4.21 -3.31 16.83
N GLY A 152 3.86 -4.39 16.14
CA GLY A 152 2.79 -4.41 15.15
C GLY A 152 3.23 -4.93 13.79
N ALA A 153 2.52 -4.55 12.73
CA ALA A 153 2.85 -4.94 11.37
C ALA A 153 4.05 -4.12 10.85
N PRO A 154 5.18 -4.75 10.48
CA PRO A 154 6.38 -4.01 10.07
C PRO A 154 6.17 -3.34 8.69
N LEU A 155 6.81 -2.17 8.52
CA LEU A 155 6.78 -1.39 7.29
C LEU A 155 7.29 -2.21 6.09
N LEU A 156 8.48 -2.79 6.21
CA LEU A 156 9.12 -3.54 5.14
C LEU A 156 10.13 -4.53 5.74
N PRO A 157 9.69 -5.78 6.06
CA PRO A 157 10.51 -6.75 6.80
C PRO A 157 11.51 -7.46 5.86
N ARG A 158 12.28 -6.70 5.11
CA ARG A 158 13.34 -7.15 4.20
C ARG A 158 14.53 -6.21 4.29
N ARG A 159 15.73 -6.73 4.03
CA ARG A 159 16.88 -5.89 3.77
C ARG A 159 16.89 -5.47 2.31
N ILE A 160 16.68 -4.18 2.06
CA ILE A 160 16.65 -3.58 0.72
C ILE A 160 17.52 -2.33 0.76
N GLU A 161 18.35 -2.14 -0.25
CA GLU A 161 19.10 -0.90 -0.40
C GLU A 161 18.22 0.14 -1.09
N LEU A 162 18.11 1.30 -0.48
CA LEU A 162 17.28 2.42 -0.95
C LEU A 162 18.13 3.66 -1.19
N ARG A 163 17.77 4.42 -2.20
CA ARG A 163 18.32 5.76 -2.45
C ARG A 163 17.24 6.79 -2.15
N LEU A 164 17.56 7.75 -1.29
CA LEU A 164 16.66 8.87 -1.02
C LEU A 164 16.59 9.79 -2.26
N ASP A 165 15.39 10.00 -2.77
CA ASP A 165 15.14 10.89 -3.90
C ASP A 165 14.48 12.20 -3.46
N GLU A 166 13.51 12.12 -2.54
CA GLU A 166 12.79 13.29 -2.02
C GLU A 166 12.60 13.19 -0.51
N LEU A 167 12.66 14.35 0.15
CA LEU A 167 12.40 14.50 1.58
C LEU A 167 11.56 15.74 1.81
N GLY A 168 10.53 15.65 2.65
CA GLY A 168 9.64 16.76 2.94
C GLY A 168 8.94 16.64 4.29
N ARG A 169 8.05 17.60 4.52
CA ARG A 169 7.11 17.60 5.65
C ARG A 169 5.72 17.87 5.12
N ASN A 170 4.75 17.08 5.57
CA ASN A 170 3.34 17.28 5.26
C ASN A 170 2.53 17.22 6.57
N GLY A 171 2.13 18.39 7.07
CA GLY A 171 1.47 18.52 8.37
C GLY A 171 2.37 17.99 9.49
N ASP A 172 1.90 16.97 10.19
CA ASP A 172 2.63 16.29 11.26
C ASP A 172 3.67 15.29 10.76
N PHE A 173 3.62 14.89 9.49
CA PHE A 173 4.44 13.82 8.93
C PHE A 173 5.77 14.32 8.36
N VAL A 174 6.81 13.52 8.56
CA VAL A 174 7.99 13.54 7.69
C VAL A 174 7.67 12.66 6.48
N THR A 175 7.80 13.19 5.27
CA THR A 175 7.56 12.45 4.03
C THR A 175 8.86 12.17 3.32
N ALA A 176 9.01 10.96 2.79
CA ALA A 176 10.19 10.59 2.02
C ALA A 176 9.82 9.67 0.85
N LYS A 177 10.52 9.85 -0.27
CA LYS A 177 10.45 8.98 -1.43
C LYS A 177 11.82 8.39 -1.70
N PHE A 178 11.85 7.11 -1.93
CA PHE A 178 13.07 6.35 -2.20
C PHE A 178 12.90 5.52 -3.46
N SER A 179 13.96 5.43 -4.26
CA SER A 179 14.11 4.41 -5.30
C SER A 179 14.75 3.15 -4.70
N VAL A 180 14.27 1.99 -5.12
CA VAL A 180 14.90 0.70 -4.80
C VAL A 180 16.17 0.54 -5.62
N VAL A 181 17.31 0.34 -4.95
CA VAL A 181 18.59 0.09 -5.61
C VAL A 181 18.65 -1.37 -6.03
N ARG A 182 18.63 -1.62 -7.33
CA ARG A 182 18.85 -2.97 -7.87
C ARG A 182 20.36 -3.24 -7.91
N SER A 183 20.81 -4.31 -7.24
CA SER A 183 22.18 -4.75 -7.41
C SER A 183 22.33 -5.24 -8.85
N ASP A 184 23.27 -4.67 -9.59
CA ASP A 184 23.72 -5.25 -10.85
C ASP A 184 24.24 -6.65 -10.52
N ALA A 185 23.58 -7.69 -11.06
CA ALA A 185 23.94 -9.09 -10.85
C ALA A 185 25.20 -9.44 -11.64
#